data_4a4f743e114621c1b3ef06ca9f22c95b
#
_entry.id   4a4f743e114621c1b3ef06ca9f22c95b
#
_cell.length_a   1.000
_cell.length_b   1.000
_cell.length_c   1.000
_cell.angle_alpha   90.00
_cell.angle_beta   90.00
_cell.angle_gamma   90.00
#
_symmetry.space_group_name_H-M   'P 1'
#
loop_
_entity.id
_entity.type
_entity.pdbx_description
1 polymer ?
#
loop_
_entity_poly.entity_id
_entity_poly.type
_entity_poly.pdbx_seq_one_letter_code
_entity_poly.pdbx_strand_id
1 'polypeptide(L)'
;ALPAEQALAMATRIGAHAIRMGKVIGQLKTGMQADLIQLSLGKTRHLPLYDIDSHLVYVLDSTDVLTTVVAGKVLMEDRKVLTIDEGELRANVIKVSGEIRAALEQQDNLLDSPQDKRQDEQQPE
;
A
#
# COMPACT_ATOMS: atom_id res chain seq x y z
N ALA A 1 10.88 -4.65 26.01
CA ALA A 1 10.77 -4.52 24.55
C ALA A 1 10.08 -5.76 23.98
N LEU A 2 9.34 -5.65 22.89
CA LEU A 2 8.68 -6.76 22.23
C LEU A 2 9.73 -7.59 21.46
N PRO A 3 9.90 -8.90 21.73
CA PRO A 3 10.80 -9.75 20.97
C PRO A 3 10.38 -9.85 19.49
N ALA A 4 11.34 -9.96 18.56
CA ALA A 4 11.07 -10.04 17.12
C ALA A 4 10.18 -11.24 16.77
N GLU A 5 10.44 -12.42 17.32
CA GLU A 5 9.61 -13.61 17.14
C GLU A 5 8.14 -13.35 17.54
N GLN A 6 7.91 -12.63 18.64
CA GLN A 6 6.56 -12.29 19.06
C GLN A 6 5.89 -11.30 18.12
N ALA A 7 6.63 -10.30 17.63
CA ALA A 7 6.14 -9.34 16.63
C ALA A 7 5.73 -10.06 15.34
N LEU A 8 6.56 -10.99 14.85
CA LEU A 8 6.25 -11.81 13.69
C LEU A 8 5.03 -12.70 13.91
N ALA A 9 4.91 -13.31 15.09
CA ALA A 9 3.74 -14.09 15.45
C ALA A 9 2.45 -13.24 15.48
N MET A 10 2.54 -11.99 15.95
CA MET A 10 1.40 -11.06 15.94
C MET A 10 0.99 -10.68 14.50
N ALA A 11 1.94 -10.48 13.61
CA ALA A 11 1.67 -10.18 12.20
C ALA A 11 1.13 -11.39 11.40
N THR A 12 1.27 -12.60 11.91
CA THR A 12 0.88 -13.85 11.22
C THR A 12 -0.20 -14.61 11.99
N ARG A 13 0.17 -15.66 12.75
CA ARG A 13 -0.75 -16.58 13.40
C ARG A 13 -1.68 -15.91 14.43
N ILE A 14 -1.18 -14.96 15.23
CA ILE A 14 -2.00 -14.27 16.23
C ILE A 14 -2.96 -13.29 15.54
N GLY A 15 -2.49 -12.55 14.53
CA GLY A 15 -3.33 -11.68 13.70
C GLY A 15 -4.46 -12.45 13.01
N ALA A 16 -4.15 -13.61 12.42
CA ALA A 16 -5.16 -14.50 11.82
C ALA A 16 -6.23 -14.94 12.85
N HIS A 17 -5.82 -15.27 14.08
CA HIS A 17 -6.77 -15.59 15.15
C HIS A 17 -7.63 -14.39 15.56
N ALA A 18 -7.08 -13.19 15.63
CA ALA A 18 -7.80 -11.97 15.99
C ALA A 18 -8.96 -11.69 15.01
N ILE A 19 -8.78 -11.96 13.73
CA ILE A 19 -9.83 -11.83 12.70
C ILE A 19 -10.65 -13.12 12.50
N ARG A 20 -10.55 -14.09 13.40
CA ARG A 20 -11.25 -15.40 13.38
C ARG A 20 -10.90 -16.31 12.19
N MET A 21 -9.79 -16.08 11.53
CA MET A 21 -9.32 -16.88 10.39
C MET A 21 -8.13 -17.81 10.72
N GLY A 22 -7.74 -17.95 11.97
CA GLY A 22 -6.56 -18.72 12.41
C GLY A 22 -6.57 -20.22 12.09
N LYS A 23 -7.71 -20.78 11.64
CA LYS A 23 -7.80 -22.15 11.11
C LYS A 23 -7.56 -22.24 9.60
N VAL A 24 -7.49 -21.09 8.92
CA VAL A 24 -7.48 -20.99 7.46
C VAL A 24 -6.17 -20.37 6.95
N ILE A 25 -5.68 -19.31 7.63
CA ILE A 25 -4.51 -18.53 7.25
C ILE A 25 -3.56 -18.28 8.43
N GLY A 26 -2.43 -17.62 8.17
CA GLY A 26 -1.46 -17.17 9.18
C GLY A 26 -0.33 -18.14 9.48
N GLN A 27 -0.29 -19.28 8.81
CA GLN A 27 0.78 -20.27 8.92
C GLN A 27 0.95 -21.03 7.61
N LEU A 28 2.18 -21.41 7.28
CA LEU A 28 2.49 -22.36 6.20
C LEU A 28 2.34 -23.78 6.75
N LYS A 29 1.14 -24.35 6.63
CA LYS A 29 0.79 -25.67 7.14
C LYS A 29 -0.16 -26.37 6.19
N THR A 30 0.01 -27.71 6.04
CA THR A 30 -0.90 -28.55 5.25
C THR A 30 -2.36 -28.36 5.68
N GLY A 31 -3.25 -28.14 4.72
CA GLY A 31 -4.67 -27.91 4.95
C GLY A 31 -5.06 -26.44 5.20
N MET A 32 -4.11 -25.53 5.26
CA MET A 32 -4.35 -24.08 5.29
C MET A 32 -4.24 -23.45 3.89
N GLN A 33 -4.76 -22.25 3.71
CA GLN A 33 -4.58 -21.50 2.48
C GLN A 33 -3.11 -21.08 2.32
N ALA A 34 -2.65 -21.11 1.07
CA ALA A 34 -1.32 -20.67 0.73
C ALA A 34 -1.30 -19.13 0.58
N ASP A 35 -1.21 -18.45 1.73
CA ASP A 35 -0.96 -17.02 1.83
C ASP A 35 0.49 -16.83 2.25
N LEU A 36 1.32 -16.33 1.35
CA LEU A 36 2.76 -16.16 1.61
C LEU A 36 3.35 -15.02 0.80
N ILE A 37 4.47 -14.50 1.30
CA ILE A 37 5.36 -13.62 0.56
C ILE A 37 6.74 -14.23 0.47
N GLN A 38 7.43 -13.98 -0.64
CA GLN A 38 8.85 -14.32 -0.82
C GLN A 38 9.65 -13.03 -0.68
N LEU A 39 10.69 -13.06 0.15
CA LEU A 39 11.56 -11.92 0.45
C LEU A 39 12.96 -12.15 -0.11
N SER A 40 13.59 -11.07 -0.60
CA SER A 40 14.98 -11.06 -1.00
C SER A 40 15.88 -10.68 0.19
N LEU A 41 16.97 -11.41 0.37
CA LEU A 41 18.04 -11.09 1.31
C LEU A 41 19.34 -10.70 0.61
N GLY A 42 19.28 -10.38 -0.71
CA GLY A 42 20.46 -10.17 -1.54
C GLY A 42 21.07 -8.77 -1.48
N LYS A 43 20.48 -7.82 -0.76
CA LYS A 43 21.02 -6.44 -0.69
C LYS A 43 22.05 -6.31 0.41
N THR A 44 23.05 -5.43 0.22
CA THR A 44 24.14 -5.16 1.20
C THR A 44 23.60 -4.77 2.57
N ARG A 45 22.47 -4.05 2.64
CA ARG A 45 21.83 -3.64 3.91
C ARG A 45 21.31 -4.83 4.74
N HIS A 46 21.20 -6.02 4.15
CA HIS A 46 20.78 -7.23 4.86
C HIS A 46 21.95 -7.95 5.54
N LEU A 47 23.17 -7.42 5.41
CA LEU A 47 24.37 -7.99 6.02
C LEU A 47 24.81 -7.16 7.24
N PRO A 48 25.32 -7.81 8.28
CA PRO A 48 25.36 -9.27 8.50
C PRO A 48 24.01 -9.83 8.97
N LEU A 49 23.69 -11.05 8.59
CA LEU A 49 22.49 -11.78 9.02
C LEU A 49 22.82 -12.63 10.26
N TYR A 50 22.46 -12.16 11.44
CA TYR A 50 22.67 -12.87 12.70
C TYR A 50 21.45 -13.65 13.18
N ASP A 51 20.25 -13.05 13.02
CA ASP A 51 18.98 -13.58 13.47
C ASP A 51 17.89 -13.24 12.43
N ILE A 52 17.22 -14.27 11.93
CA ILE A 52 16.24 -14.11 10.82
C ILE A 52 15.01 -13.35 11.28
N ASP A 53 14.50 -13.62 12.49
CA ASP A 53 13.29 -12.98 12.99
C ASP A 53 13.51 -11.47 13.20
N SER A 54 14.65 -11.09 13.74
CA SER A 54 15.05 -9.69 13.87
C SER A 54 15.21 -9.01 12.52
N HIS A 55 15.77 -9.71 11.51
CA HIS A 55 15.85 -9.18 10.15
C HIS A 55 14.48 -8.94 9.53
N LEU A 56 13.57 -9.89 9.66
CA LEU A 56 12.19 -9.78 9.15
C LEU A 56 11.44 -8.59 9.77
N VAL A 57 11.69 -8.30 11.04
CA VAL A 57 10.95 -7.27 11.78
C VAL A 57 11.59 -5.88 11.66
N TYR A 58 12.93 -5.78 11.66
CA TYR A 58 13.62 -4.50 11.83
C TYR A 58 14.44 -4.04 10.61
N VAL A 59 14.78 -4.94 9.69
CA VAL A 59 15.68 -4.64 8.57
C VAL A 59 14.98 -4.67 7.23
N LEU A 60 14.12 -5.66 7.00
CA LEU A 60 13.41 -5.83 5.75
C LEU A 60 12.25 -4.84 5.61
N ASP A 61 11.97 -4.44 4.40
CA ASP A 61 10.85 -3.57 4.06
C ASP A 61 10.07 -4.08 2.82
N SER A 62 9.04 -3.35 2.41
CA SER A 62 8.20 -3.69 1.27
C SER A 62 8.99 -3.80 -0.05
N THR A 63 10.15 -3.15 -0.16
CA THR A 63 10.99 -3.24 -1.37
C THR A 63 11.74 -4.56 -1.49
N ASP A 64 11.73 -5.39 -0.45
CA ASP A 64 12.36 -6.71 -0.44
C ASP A 64 11.37 -7.83 -0.80
N VAL A 65 10.07 -7.54 -0.86
CA VAL A 65 9.05 -8.50 -1.30
C VAL A 65 9.19 -8.73 -2.81
N LEU A 66 9.50 -9.95 -3.20
CA LEU A 66 9.59 -10.36 -4.61
C LEU A 66 8.29 -10.93 -5.13
N THR A 67 7.67 -11.83 -4.37
CA THR A 67 6.48 -12.57 -4.77
C THR A 67 5.43 -12.48 -3.69
N THR A 68 4.18 -12.33 -4.09
CA THR A 68 3.01 -12.37 -3.20
C THR A 68 2.01 -13.39 -3.71
N VAL A 69 1.63 -14.32 -2.85
CA VAL A 69 0.63 -15.36 -3.13
C VAL A 69 -0.50 -15.22 -2.11
N VAL A 70 -1.74 -15.22 -2.58
CA VAL A 70 -2.94 -15.19 -1.74
C VAL A 70 -3.90 -16.28 -2.19
N ALA A 71 -4.32 -17.11 -1.25
CA ALA A 71 -5.15 -18.29 -1.50
C ALA A 71 -4.61 -19.19 -2.64
N GLY A 72 -3.29 -19.32 -2.73
CA GLY A 72 -2.61 -20.10 -3.77
C GLY A 72 -2.48 -19.40 -5.14
N LYS A 73 -3.02 -18.17 -5.29
CA LYS A 73 -2.89 -17.40 -6.52
C LYS A 73 -1.73 -16.41 -6.43
N VAL A 74 -0.81 -16.43 -7.39
CA VAL A 74 0.27 -15.47 -7.49
C VAL A 74 -0.31 -14.13 -7.94
N LEU A 75 -0.20 -13.11 -7.12
CA LEU A 75 -0.66 -11.75 -7.42
C LEU A 75 0.47 -10.83 -7.88
N MET A 76 1.68 -11.07 -7.40
CA MET A 76 2.89 -10.36 -7.77
C MET A 76 4.05 -11.36 -7.89
N GLU A 77 4.87 -11.25 -8.91
CA GLU A 77 6.08 -12.05 -9.15
C GLU A 77 7.20 -11.13 -9.63
N ASP A 78 8.40 -11.31 -9.10
CA ASP A 78 9.57 -10.46 -9.37
C ASP A 78 9.25 -8.96 -9.30
N ARG A 79 8.43 -8.59 -8.29
CA ARG A 79 7.94 -7.22 -8.04
C ARG A 79 6.99 -6.67 -9.11
N LYS A 80 6.55 -7.47 -10.06
CA LYS A 80 5.55 -7.11 -11.06
C LYS A 80 4.17 -7.59 -10.60
N VAL A 81 3.24 -6.67 -10.45
CA VAL A 81 1.82 -6.99 -10.16
C VAL A 81 1.21 -7.64 -11.40
N LEU A 82 0.62 -8.82 -11.23
CA LEU A 82 0.05 -9.60 -12.35
C LEU A 82 -1.44 -9.34 -12.57
N THR A 83 -2.10 -8.68 -11.62
CA THR A 83 -3.55 -8.43 -11.63
C THR A 83 -3.95 -7.06 -12.13
N ILE A 84 -2.98 -6.18 -12.38
CA ILE A 84 -3.19 -4.80 -12.81
C ILE A 84 -2.24 -4.50 -13.97
N ASP A 85 -2.75 -3.89 -15.03
CA ASP A 85 -1.93 -3.26 -16.05
C ASP A 85 -1.47 -1.88 -15.53
N GLU A 86 -0.20 -1.82 -15.09
CA GLU A 86 0.37 -0.59 -14.53
C GLU A 86 0.47 0.53 -15.57
N GLY A 87 0.62 0.20 -16.85
CA GLY A 87 0.66 1.17 -17.95
C GLY A 87 -0.69 1.86 -18.12
N GLU A 88 -1.75 1.06 -18.21
CA GLU A 88 -3.13 1.57 -18.31
C GLU A 88 -3.53 2.36 -17.06
N LEU A 89 -3.23 1.83 -15.87
CA LEU A 89 -3.50 2.52 -14.61
C LEU A 89 -2.83 3.90 -14.58
N ARG A 90 -1.55 3.99 -14.94
CA ARG A 90 -0.80 5.24 -14.98
C ARG A 90 -1.41 6.25 -15.95
N ALA A 91 -1.79 5.81 -17.15
CA ALA A 91 -2.44 6.66 -18.13
C ALA A 91 -3.77 7.21 -17.61
N ASN A 92 -4.60 6.37 -16.99
CA ASN A 92 -5.87 6.77 -16.40
C ASN A 92 -5.69 7.76 -15.24
N VAL A 93 -4.72 7.54 -14.35
CA VAL A 93 -4.42 8.49 -13.25
C VAL A 93 -3.99 9.85 -13.79
N ILE A 94 -3.13 9.90 -14.79
CA ILE A 94 -2.69 11.17 -15.41
C ILE A 94 -3.89 11.90 -16.04
N LYS A 95 -4.75 11.19 -16.76
CA LYS A 95 -5.96 11.76 -17.36
C LYS A 95 -6.88 12.36 -16.31
N VAL A 96 -7.27 11.58 -15.31
CA VAL A 96 -8.19 12.03 -14.24
C VAL A 96 -7.60 13.20 -13.44
N SER A 97 -6.30 13.19 -13.14
CA SER A 97 -5.66 14.31 -12.45
C SER A 97 -5.66 15.59 -13.29
N GLY A 98 -5.54 15.49 -14.61
CA GLY A 98 -5.69 16.61 -15.52
C GLY A 98 -7.12 17.19 -15.55
N GLU A 99 -8.12 16.33 -15.57
CA GLU A 99 -9.54 16.71 -15.52
C GLU A 99 -9.88 17.44 -14.20
N ILE A 100 -9.40 16.91 -13.07
CA ILE A 100 -9.58 17.55 -11.75
C ILE A 100 -8.93 18.92 -11.72
N ARG A 101 -7.68 19.05 -12.20
CA ARG A 101 -6.99 20.35 -12.24
C ARG A 101 -7.75 21.37 -13.07
N ALA A 102 -8.20 20.99 -14.28
CA ALA A 102 -8.97 21.89 -15.13
C ALA A 102 -10.29 22.33 -14.48
N ALA A 103 -10.97 21.44 -13.77
CA ALA A 103 -12.20 21.77 -13.06
C ALA A 103 -11.96 22.78 -11.91
N LEU A 104 -10.86 22.61 -11.15
CA LEU A 104 -10.48 23.56 -10.08
C LEU A 104 -10.12 24.93 -10.64
N GLU A 105 -9.35 25.02 -11.72
CA GLU A 105 -9.00 26.29 -12.39
C GLU A 105 -10.24 27.03 -12.90
N GLN A 106 -11.25 26.28 -13.41
CA GLN A 106 -12.52 26.87 -13.82
C GLN A 106 -13.30 27.43 -12.63
N GLN A 107 -13.31 26.74 -11.50
CA GLN A 107 -13.98 27.20 -10.30
C GLN A 107 -13.34 28.46 -9.73
N ASP A 108 -12.02 28.53 -9.67
CA ASP A 108 -11.27 29.70 -9.20
C ASP A 108 -11.53 30.92 -10.10
N ASN A 109 -11.55 30.74 -11.43
CA ASN A 109 -11.87 31.81 -12.37
C ASN A 109 -13.31 32.33 -12.24
N LEU A 110 -14.27 31.50 -11.83
CA LEU A 110 -15.64 31.92 -11.57
C LEU A 110 -15.74 32.76 -10.28
N LEU A 111 -14.97 32.43 -9.26
CA LEU A 111 -14.94 33.17 -8.00
C LEU A 111 -14.23 34.52 -8.11
N ASP A 112 -13.27 34.63 -9.03
CA ASP A 112 -12.49 35.87 -9.24
C ASP A 112 -13.13 36.82 -10.30
N SER A 113 -14.33 36.47 -10.81
CA SER A 113 -15.02 37.29 -11.81
C SER A 113 -15.54 38.59 -11.20
N PRO A 114 -15.41 39.78 -11.89
CA PRO A 114 -15.66 41.13 -11.33
C PRO A 114 -17.12 41.44 -10.93
N GLN A 115 -18.03 40.50 -11.06
CA GLN A 115 -19.45 40.73 -10.75
C GLN A 115 -19.75 40.69 -9.24
N ASP A 116 -18.92 40.05 -8.44
CA ASP A 116 -19.13 39.95 -7.00
C ASP A 116 -18.61 41.19 -6.22
N LYS A 117 -17.71 41.95 -6.84
CA LYS A 117 -17.15 43.21 -6.24
C LYS A 117 -18.07 44.41 -6.30
N ARG A 118 -19.24 44.36 -6.97
CA ARG A 118 -20.17 45.51 -7.11
C ARG A 118 -21.28 45.52 -6.06
N GLN A 119 -21.41 44.53 -5.22
CA GLN A 119 -22.44 44.51 -4.19
C GLN A 119 -21.98 45.10 -2.85
N ASP A 120 -20.69 45.19 -2.61
CA ASP A 120 -20.15 45.77 -1.36
C ASP A 120 -20.00 47.30 -1.40
N GLU A 121 -20.11 47.96 -2.57
CA GLU A 121 -19.98 49.40 -2.68
C GLU A 121 -21.31 50.18 -2.61
N GLN A 122 -22.44 49.57 -2.39
CA GLN A 122 -23.75 50.19 -2.30
C GLN A 122 -24.44 50.05 -0.94
N GLN A 123 -23.71 50.27 0.17
CA GLN A 123 -24.35 50.66 1.42
C GLN A 123 -24.00 52.11 1.74
N PRO A 124 -24.95 53.07 1.59
CA PRO A 124 -24.79 54.44 2.11
C PRO A 124 -25.01 54.42 3.62
N GLU A 125 -24.27 55.26 4.32
CA GLU A 125 -24.37 55.62 5.74
C GLU A 125 -25.78 56.10 6.15
#